data_77d2fed96348e990613cdb79804c7d5a
#
_entry.id   77d2fed96348e990613cdb79804c7d5a
#
_cell.length_a   1.000
_cell.length_b   1.000
_cell.length_c   1.000
_cell.angle_alpha   90.00
_cell.angle_beta   90.00
_cell.angle_gamma   90.00
#
_symmetry.space_group_name_H-M   'P 1'
#
loop_
_entity.id
_entity.type
_entity.pdbx_description
1 polymer ?
#
loop_
_entity_poly.entity_id
_entity_poly.type
_entity_poly.pdbx_seq_one_letter_code
_entity_poly.pdbx_strand_id
1 'polypeptide(L)'
;MILALRDVRPFDAPEQWRHPLSLVVEENSFLVVRTVPVLGSRLFRLILGAERPASGSVSVLDKAPGDLPRQEVRALRSRIGSVLIPDGLVGNMTVWRNLALPLIFASGMDEDEVERRIERVVEAFGLDDIRTRRPANLPADARQIVALARAVVGSPSLLLLDDPLASVGTVETGRLIALCRHFAGTVIATTHRRNTVLYENADDVALWDESGYRDAGHAAGQVAS
;
A
#
# COMPACT_ATOMS: atom_id res chain seq x y z
N MET A 1 2.18 -17.31 -3.21
CA MET A 1 1.80 -16.64 -1.94
C MET A 1 2.79 -15.51 -1.66
N ILE A 2 2.30 -14.30 -1.47
CA ILE A 2 3.16 -13.12 -1.24
C ILE A 2 3.14 -12.66 0.23
N LEU A 3 2.01 -12.90 0.91
CA LEU A 3 1.80 -12.56 2.32
C LEU A 3 1.10 -13.72 3.03
N ALA A 4 1.58 -14.07 4.22
CA ALA A 4 0.87 -14.94 5.15
C ALA A 4 0.99 -14.41 6.58
N LEU A 5 -0.14 -14.21 7.22
CA LEU A 5 -0.27 -14.01 8.65
C LEU A 5 -0.93 -15.26 9.24
N ARG A 6 -0.40 -15.78 10.35
CA ARG A 6 -0.95 -16.94 11.04
C ARG A 6 -1.10 -16.64 12.52
N ASP A 7 -2.33 -16.54 12.98
CA ASP A 7 -2.73 -16.28 14.37
C ASP A 7 -2.03 -15.07 15.01
N VAL A 8 -1.88 -14.01 14.21
CA VAL A 8 -1.11 -12.82 14.58
C VAL A 8 -1.87 -11.96 15.58
N ARG A 9 -1.19 -11.59 16.66
CA ARG A 9 -1.56 -10.50 17.57
C ARG A 9 -0.37 -9.56 17.76
N PRO A 10 -0.55 -8.24 17.70
CA PRO A 10 0.49 -7.28 18.03
C PRO A 10 0.65 -7.16 19.55
N PHE A 11 1.81 -6.66 20.01
CA PHE A 11 1.93 -6.10 21.36
C PHE A 11 0.98 -4.92 21.49
N ASP A 12 0.45 -4.68 22.67
CA ASP A 12 -0.50 -3.57 22.93
C ASP A 12 -1.61 -3.52 21.85
N ALA A 13 -2.21 -4.68 21.58
CA ALA A 13 -3.27 -4.80 20.60
C ALA A 13 -4.40 -3.79 20.92
N PRO A 14 -4.84 -2.98 19.94
CA PRO A 14 -5.97 -2.10 20.16
C PRO A 14 -7.22 -2.90 20.50
N GLU A 15 -8.15 -2.30 21.23
CA GLU A 15 -9.36 -2.97 21.71
C GLU A 15 -10.14 -3.66 20.56
N GLN A 16 -10.10 -3.07 19.37
CA GLN A 16 -10.72 -3.61 18.15
C GLN A 16 -10.04 -4.87 17.62
N TRP A 17 -8.80 -5.17 18.02
CA TRP A 17 -8.08 -6.39 17.65
C TRP A 17 -8.35 -7.52 18.65
N ARG A 18 -9.58 -7.99 18.70
CA ARG A 18 -10.03 -8.97 19.71
C ARG A 18 -9.56 -10.39 19.41
N HIS A 19 -9.47 -10.75 18.14
CA HIS A 19 -9.14 -12.11 17.69
C HIS A 19 -7.80 -12.13 16.95
N PRO A 20 -7.03 -13.22 17.04
CA PRO A 20 -5.85 -13.40 16.20
C PRO A 20 -6.21 -13.28 14.72
N LEU A 21 -5.34 -12.65 13.93
CA LEU A 21 -5.53 -12.48 12.50
C LEU A 21 -4.79 -13.57 11.74
N SER A 22 -5.51 -14.32 10.92
CA SER A 22 -4.95 -15.21 9.90
C SER A 22 -5.41 -14.74 8.52
N LEU A 23 -4.46 -14.48 7.61
CA LEU A 23 -4.69 -13.95 6.29
C LEU A 23 -3.63 -14.46 5.33
N VAL A 24 -4.03 -14.96 4.18
CA VAL A 24 -3.14 -15.33 3.07
C VAL A 24 -3.48 -14.51 1.85
N VAL A 25 -2.45 -13.98 1.17
CA VAL A 25 -2.61 -13.24 -0.08
C VAL A 25 -1.71 -13.87 -1.13
N GLU A 26 -2.30 -14.21 -2.26
CA GLU A 26 -1.58 -14.76 -3.40
C GLU A 26 -0.93 -13.66 -4.26
N GLU A 27 0.06 -14.05 -5.06
CA GLU A 27 0.70 -13.12 -6.00
C GLU A 27 -0.28 -12.70 -7.09
N ASN A 28 -0.07 -11.50 -7.61
CA ASN A 28 -0.88 -10.90 -8.69
C ASN A 28 -2.37 -10.74 -8.35
N SER A 29 -2.71 -10.64 -7.07
CA SER A 29 -4.07 -10.38 -6.61
C SER A 29 -4.24 -8.96 -6.06
N PHE A 30 -5.48 -8.51 -6.02
CA PHE A 30 -5.88 -7.27 -5.36
C PHE A 30 -6.88 -7.58 -4.24
N LEU A 31 -6.43 -7.48 -3.01
CA LEU A 31 -7.25 -7.64 -1.81
C LEU A 31 -7.66 -6.28 -1.26
N VAL A 32 -8.94 -6.09 -1.01
CA VAL A 32 -9.45 -4.95 -0.22
C VAL A 32 -9.91 -5.44 1.14
N VAL A 33 -9.35 -4.88 2.20
CA VAL A 33 -9.76 -5.16 3.59
C VAL A 33 -10.54 -3.96 4.12
N ARG A 34 -11.86 -4.13 4.30
CA ARG A 34 -12.67 -3.14 4.98
C ARG A 34 -12.47 -3.28 6.49
N THR A 35 -11.91 -2.24 7.11
CA THR A 35 -11.57 -2.26 8.53
C THR A 35 -11.52 -0.84 9.09
N VAL A 36 -11.41 -0.72 10.41
CA VAL A 36 -11.19 0.59 11.03
C VAL A 36 -9.73 1.04 10.87
N PRO A 37 -9.45 2.36 10.79
CA PRO A 37 -8.11 2.87 10.47
C PRO A 37 -7.00 2.34 11.38
N VAL A 38 -7.27 2.18 12.67
CA VAL A 38 -6.26 1.69 13.63
C VAL A 38 -5.82 0.26 13.33
N LEU A 39 -6.71 -0.61 12.85
CA LEU A 39 -6.38 -1.99 12.47
C LEU A 39 -5.61 -2.02 11.14
N GLY A 40 -6.04 -1.26 10.13
CA GLY A 40 -5.37 -1.16 8.85
C GLY A 40 -3.94 -0.68 8.98
N SER A 41 -3.72 0.43 9.66
CA SER A 41 -2.38 0.98 9.88
C SER A 41 -1.49 0.01 10.68
N ARG A 42 -2.06 -0.72 11.64
CA ARG A 42 -1.31 -1.72 12.44
C ARG A 42 -0.91 -2.93 11.60
N LEU A 43 -1.82 -3.42 10.76
CA LEU A 43 -1.55 -4.48 9.79
C LEU A 43 -0.33 -4.14 8.91
N PHE A 44 -0.32 -2.94 8.34
CA PHE A 44 0.77 -2.52 7.46
C PHE A 44 2.11 -2.34 8.20
N ARG A 45 2.09 -1.92 9.47
CA ARG A 45 3.30 -1.86 10.29
C ARG A 45 3.90 -3.23 10.55
N LEU A 46 3.08 -4.26 10.76
CA LEU A 46 3.52 -5.66 10.89
C LEU A 46 4.10 -6.17 9.56
N ILE A 47 3.43 -5.94 8.44
CA ILE A 47 3.89 -6.34 7.09
C ILE A 47 5.23 -5.68 6.76
N LEU A 48 5.40 -4.40 7.10
CA LEU A 48 6.63 -3.65 6.85
C LEU A 48 7.76 -3.97 7.86
N GLY A 49 7.52 -4.83 8.86
CA GLY A 49 8.49 -5.09 9.92
C GLY A 49 8.82 -3.85 10.76
N ALA A 50 7.89 -2.88 10.83
CA ALA A 50 7.99 -1.75 11.73
C ALA A 50 7.52 -2.11 13.14
N GLU A 51 6.86 -3.25 13.26
CA GLU A 51 6.37 -3.82 14.50
C GLU A 51 6.53 -5.35 14.45
N ARG A 52 6.81 -5.97 15.60
CA ARG A 52 6.82 -7.43 15.76
C ARG A 52 5.48 -7.90 16.29
N PRO A 53 5.00 -9.07 15.88
CA PRO A 53 3.84 -9.68 16.52
C PRO A 53 4.21 -10.16 17.95
N ALA A 54 3.25 -10.06 18.88
CA ALA A 54 3.38 -10.65 20.22
C ALA A 54 3.16 -12.18 20.16
N SER A 55 2.31 -12.62 19.22
CA SER A 55 2.09 -14.04 18.93
C SER A 55 1.79 -14.24 17.45
N GLY A 56 1.88 -15.49 17.00
CA GLY A 56 1.72 -15.85 15.61
C GLY A 56 2.94 -15.53 14.74
N SER A 57 2.76 -15.59 13.42
CA SER A 57 3.85 -15.35 12.48
C SER A 57 3.41 -14.49 11.29
N VAL A 58 4.32 -13.65 10.80
CA VAL A 58 4.15 -12.84 9.60
C VAL A 58 5.23 -13.21 8.59
N SER A 59 4.82 -13.61 7.39
CA SER A 59 5.71 -13.87 6.26
C SER A 59 5.33 -12.98 5.09
N VAL A 60 6.30 -12.25 4.54
CA VAL A 60 6.15 -11.33 3.41
C VAL A 60 7.26 -11.59 2.42
N LEU A 61 6.91 -11.89 1.14
CA LEU A 61 7.92 -12.23 0.13
C LEU A 61 8.89 -13.32 0.65
N ASP A 62 8.34 -14.36 1.30
CA ASP A 62 9.04 -15.49 1.90
C ASP A 62 10.01 -15.13 3.05
N LYS A 63 9.85 -13.95 3.65
CA LYS A 63 10.67 -13.48 4.77
C LYS A 63 9.80 -13.12 5.98
N ALA A 64 10.35 -13.31 7.19
CA ALA A 64 9.73 -12.86 8.45
C ALA A 64 10.25 -11.45 8.81
N PRO A 65 9.55 -10.36 8.46
CA PRO A 65 10.11 -9.01 8.52
C PRO A 65 10.46 -8.55 9.94
N GLY A 66 9.79 -9.10 10.96
CA GLY A 66 10.07 -8.80 12.37
C GLY A 66 11.41 -9.37 12.87
N ASP A 67 11.95 -10.38 12.20
CA ASP A 67 13.17 -11.09 12.64
C ASP A 67 14.40 -10.75 11.80
N LEU A 68 14.22 -9.99 10.73
CA LEU A 68 15.30 -9.61 9.82
C LEU A 68 16.24 -8.56 10.44
N PRO A 69 17.55 -8.64 10.13
CA PRO A 69 18.49 -7.56 10.37
C PRO A 69 18.06 -6.28 9.61
N ARG A 70 18.42 -5.11 10.13
CA ARG A 70 18.03 -3.81 9.54
C ARG A 70 18.32 -3.68 8.05
N GLN A 71 19.42 -4.21 7.57
CA GLN A 71 19.79 -4.18 6.15
C GLN A 71 18.83 -5.01 5.30
N GLU A 72 18.45 -6.20 5.76
CA GLU A 72 17.50 -7.07 5.08
C GLU A 72 16.07 -6.52 5.11
N VAL A 73 15.66 -5.90 6.23
CA VAL A 73 14.38 -5.16 6.29
C VAL A 73 14.35 -4.06 5.25
N ARG A 74 15.45 -3.32 5.04
CA ARG A 74 15.54 -2.29 3.99
C ARG A 74 15.40 -2.91 2.60
N ALA A 75 16.10 -4.00 2.33
CA ALA A 75 16.00 -4.74 1.06
C ALA A 75 14.58 -5.31 0.83
N LEU A 76 13.90 -5.79 1.87
CA LEU A 76 12.51 -6.21 1.79
C LEU A 76 11.60 -5.02 1.45
N ARG A 77 11.74 -3.90 2.17
CA ARG A 77 10.92 -2.70 1.97
C ARG A 77 11.11 -2.05 0.59
N SER A 78 12.27 -2.19 -0.05
CA SER A 78 12.45 -1.68 -1.42
C SER A 78 11.62 -2.44 -2.46
N ARG A 79 11.14 -3.65 -2.14
CA ARG A 79 10.20 -4.43 -2.96
C ARG A 79 8.73 -4.17 -2.59
N ILE A 80 8.46 -3.34 -1.59
CA ILE A 80 7.11 -3.02 -1.11
C ILE A 80 6.86 -1.53 -1.32
N GLY A 81 5.92 -1.20 -2.19
CA GLY A 81 5.38 0.17 -2.28
C GLY A 81 4.38 0.41 -1.16
N SER A 82 4.30 1.62 -0.63
CA SER A 82 3.30 1.92 0.38
C SER A 82 2.82 3.37 0.33
N VAL A 83 1.51 3.54 0.47
CA VAL A 83 0.86 4.82 0.77
C VAL A 83 0.16 4.66 2.10
N LEU A 84 0.73 5.28 3.13
CA LEU A 84 0.23 5.25 4.50
C LEU A 84 -0.34 6.62 4.86
N ILE A 85 -1.11 6.71 5.94
CA ILE A 85 -1.62 7.97 6.47
C ILE A 85 -0.66 8.46 7.58
N PRO A 86 -0.12 9.69 7.49
CA PRO A 86 -0.17 10.65 6.36
C PRO A 86 0.62 10.16 5.13
N ASP A 87 0.45 10.82 3.98
CA ASP A 87 0.99 10.42 2.66
C ASP A 87 2.51 10.20 2.60
N GLY A 88 3.22 10.63 3.62
CA GLY A 88 4.67 10.46 3.79
C GLY A 88 5.52 11.21 2.77
N LEU A 89 4.95 12.13 1.98
CA LEU A 89 5.70 12.95 1.04
C LEU A 89 6.62 13.92 1.78
N VAL A 90 7.83 14.12 1.22
CA VAL A 90 8.77 15.10 1.73
C VAL A 90 8.37 16.48 1.20
N GLY A 91 7.70 17.27 2.03
CA GLY A 91 7.01 18.49 1.63
C GLY A 91 7.91 19.60 1.04
N ASN A 92 9.21 19.63 1.38
CA ASN A 92 10.19 20.60 0.88
C ASN A 92 10.97 20.12 -0.37
N MET A 93 10.80 18.87 -0.79
CA MET A 93 11.33 18.36 -2.05
C MET A 93 10.30 18.51 -3.18
N THR A 94 10.77 18.60 -4.42
CA THR A 94 9.86 18.57 -5.58
C THR A 94 9.15 17.22 -5.73
N VAL A 95 8.08 17.17 -6.51
CA VAL A 95 7.42 15.90 -6.91
C VAL A 95 8.46 14.96 -7.51
N TRP A 96 9.25 15.42 -8.49
CA TRP A 96 10.33 14.65 -9.10
C TRP A 96 11.26 13.99 -8.08
N ARG A 97 11.76 14.79 -7.12
CA ARG A 97 12.65 14.28 -6.06
C ARG A 97 11.96 13.30 -5.12
N ASN A 98 10.67 13.48 -4.85
CA ASN A 98 9.90 12.51 -4.08
C ASN A 98 9.80 11.16 -4.82
N LEU A 99 9.63 11.17 -6.15
CA LEU A 99 9.61 9.95 -6.97
C LEU A 99 10.99 9.28 -7.04
N ALA A 100 12.08 10.05 -7.01
CA ALA A 100 13.43 9.52 -7.02
C ALA A 100 13.83 8.79 -5.73
N LEU A 101 13.27 9.17 -4.58
CA LEU A 101 13.67 8.63 -3.28
C LEU A 101 13.66 7.10 -3.21
N PRO A 102 12.58 6.38 -3.59
CA PRO A 102 12.59 4.93 -3.52
C PRO A 102 13.67 4.29 -4.39
N LEU A 103 13.97 4.88 -5.54
CA LEU A 103 14.93 4.35 -6.52
C LEU A 103 16.38 4.56 -6.04
N ILE A 104 16.69 5.71 -5.45
CA ILE A 104 18.02 6.02 -4.90
C ILE A 104 18.36 5.07 -3.74
N PHE A 105 17.36 4.68 -2.94
CA PHE A 105 17.56 3.73 -1.83
C PHE A 105 17.55 2.27 -2.28
N ALA A 106 17.06 1.97 -3.48
CA ALA A 106 17.20 0.67 -4.11
C ALA A 106 18.59 0.59 -4.76
N SER A 107 19.52 -0.13 -4.13
CA SER A 107 20.91 -0.24 -4.62
C SER A 107 20.98 -0.82 -6.05
N GLY A 108 21.81 -0.22 -6.89
CA GLY A 108 22.24 -0.79 -8.17
C GLY A 108 21.59 -0.23 -9.44
N MET A 109 20.80 0.85 -9.35
CA MET A 109 20.31 1.56 -10.53
C MET A 109 21.28 2.67 -10.93
N ASP A 110 21.53 2.82 -12.24
CA ASP A 110 22.20 3.99 -12.78
C ASP A 110 21.23 5.18 -12.91
N GLU A 111 21.79 6.38 -13.14
CA GLU A 111 21.00 7.62 -13.20
C GLU A 111 19.99 7.59 -14.38
N ASP A 112 20.38 7.03 -15.51
CA ASP A 112 19.51 6.94 -16.70
C ASP A 112 18.31 6.03 -16.46
N GLU A 113 18.48 4.91 -15.74
CA GLU A 113 17.37 4.03 -15.38
C GLU A 113 16.45 4.69 -14.37
N VAL A 114 17.01 5.42 -13.40
CA VAL A 114 16.20 6.21 -12.42
C VAL A 114 15.35 7.23 -13.17
N GLU A 115 15.93 7.99 -14.10
CA GLU A 115 15.23 9.00 -14.89
C GLU A 115 14.13 8.36 -15.75
N ARG A 116 14.43 7.30 -16.48
CA ARG A 116 13.43 6.58 -17.30
C ARG A 116 12.23 6.09 -16.47
N ARG A 117 12.46 5.56 -15.27
CA ARG A 117 11.38 5.09 -14.42
C ARG A 117 10.51 6.23 -13.91
N ILE A 118 11.13 7.34 -13.53
CA ILE A 118 10.39 8.52 -13.08
C ILE A 118 9.56 9.10 -14.23
N GLU A 119 10.14 9.28 -15.43
CA GLU A 119 9.42 9.80 -16.60
C GLU A 119 8.20 8.93 -16.94
N ARG A 120 8.36 7.60 -16.97
CA ARG A 120 7.23 6.68 -17.21
C ARG A 120 6.09 6.89 -16.22
N VAL A 121 6.41 7.07 -14.96
CA VAL A 121 5.39 7.24 -13.90
C VAL A 121 4.80 8.67 -13.95
N VAL A 122 5.59 9.69 -14.21
CA VAL A 122 5.14 11.07 -14.40
C VAL A 122 4.12 11.14 -15.53
N GLU A 123 4.42 10.56 -16.69
CA GLU A 123 3.52 10.49 -17.84
C GLU A 123 2.22 9.70 -17.49
N ALA A 124 2.35 8.48 -16.96
CA ALA A 124 1.21 7.62 -16.65
C ALA A 124 0.24 8.25 -15.64
N PHE A 125 0.77 8.94 -14.63
CA PHE A 125 -0.03 9.59 -13.58
C PHE A 125 -0.44 11.04 -13.90
N GLY A 126 0.02 11.60 -15.04
CA GLY A 126 -0.30 12.96 -15.46
C GLY A 126 0.31 14.03 -14.55
N LEU A 127 1.57 13.87 -14.17
CA LEU A 127 2.26 14.74 -13.21
C LEU A 127 3.19 15.79 -13.86
N ASP A 128 3.21 15.89 -15.19
CA ASP A 128 4.13 16.75 -15.94
C ASP A 128 4.11 18.20 -15.47
N ASP A 129 2.92 18.79 -15.35
CA ASP A 129 2.73 20.20 -14.98
C ASP A 129 3.13 20.51 -13.53
N ILE A 130 3.24 19.48 -12.69
CA ILE A 130 3.54 19.64 -11.27
C ILE A 130 4.86 19.01 -10.83
N ARG A 131 5.62 18.39 -11.75
CA ARG A 131 6.86 17.65 -11.44
C ARG A 131 7.93 18.49 -10.70
N THR A 132 7.96 19.79 -10.95
CA THR A 132 8.87 20.73 -10.29
C THR A 132 8.28 21.39 -9.04
N ARG A 133 6.97 21.21 -8.78
CA ARG A 133 6.31 21.76 -7.60
C ARG A 133 6.62 20.94 -6.35
N ARG A 134 6.42 21.55 -5.19
CA ARG A 134 6.57 20.88 -3.89
C ARG A 134 5.21 20.37 -3.39
N PRO A 135 5.12 19.17 -2.79
CA PRO A 135 3.88 18.65 -2.23
C PRO A 135 3.18 19.60 -1.24
N ALA A 136 3.95 20.37 -0.46
CA ALA A 136 3.38 21.37 0.45
C ALA A 136 2.48 22.42 -0.24
N ASN A 137 2.67 22.63 -1.56
CA ASN A 137 1.93 23.61 -2.37
C ASN A 137 0.90 22.95 -3.30
N LEU A 138 0.61 21.66 -3.10
CA LEU A 138 -0.36 20.91 -3.90
C LEU A 138 -1.67 20.72 -3.12
N PRO A 139 -2.82 20.67 -3.80
CA PRO A 139 -4.08 20.25 -3.20
C PRO A 139 -4.03 18.77 -2.77
N ALA A 140 -4.97 18.36 -1.92
CA ALA A 140 -4.94 17.05 -1.29
C ALA A 140 -5.02 15.89 -2.28
N ASP A 141 -5.86 16.00 -3.31
CA ASP A 141 -6.00 15.03 -4.39
C ASP A 141 -4.69 14.85 -5.17
N ALA A 142 -4.05 15.96 -5.60
CA ALA A 142 -2.77 15.90 -6.29
C ALA A 142 -1.68 15.27 -5.41
N ARG A 143 -1.64 15.56 -4.10
CA ARG A 143 -0.71 14.90 -3.17
C ARG A 143 -0.94 13.39 -3.10
N GLN A 144 -2.20 12.94 -3.07
CA GLN A 144 -2.51 11.51 -3.09
C GLN A 144 -2.02 10.84 -4.38
N ILE A 145 -2.22 11.48 -5.54
CA ILE A 145 -1.72 10.97 -6.83
C ILE A 145 -0.19 10.86 -6.80
N VAL A 146 0.51 11.89 -6.32
CA VAL A 146 1.98 11.86 -6.17
C VAL A 146 2.43 10.75 -5.21
N ALA A 147 1.71 10.51 -4.10
CA ALA A 147 2.04 9.45 -3.16
C ALA A 147 1.89 8.06 -3.79
N LEU A 148 0.83 7.83 -4.58
CA LEU A 148 0.63 6.60 -5.36
C LEU A 148 1.74 6.41 -6.40
N ALA A 149 2.04 7.44 -7.19
CA ALA A 149 3.11 7.43 -8.18
C ALA A 149 4.46 7.06 -7.55
N ARG A 150 4.78 7.65 -6.39
CA ARG A 150 6.00 7.32 -5.65
C ARG A 150 6.02 5.87 -5.15
N ALA A 151 4.88 5.36 -4.70
CA ALA A 151 4.80 4.00 -4.19
C ALA A 151 5.03 2.94 -5.29
N VAL A 152 4.71 3.25 -6.54
CA VAL A 152 4.82 2.31 -7.66
C VAL A 152 6.05 2.51 -8.55
N VAL A 153 6.80 3.61 -8.40
CA VAL A 153 7.92 3.95 -9.29
C VAL A 153 9.02 2.88 -9.32
N GLY A 154 9.20 2.14 -8.22
CA GLY A 154 10.12 1.01 -8.09
C GLY A 154 9.61 -0.30 -8.68
N SER A 155 8.41 -0.34 -9.26
CA SER A 155 7.73 -1.58 -9.69
C SER A 155 7.69 -2.62 -8.57
N PRO A 156 7.03 -2.32 -7.44
CA PRO A 156 7.04 -3.18 -6.25
C PRO A 156 6.33 -4.51 -6.51
N SER A 157 6.80 -5.57 -5.83
CA SER A 157 6.10 -6.87 -5.83
C SER A 157 4.79 -6.80 -5.02
N LEU A 158 4.76 -5.96 -3.98
CA LEU A 158 3.60 -5.76 -3.11
C LEU A 158 3.35 -4.25 -2.92
N LEU A 159 2.11 -3.81 -3.09
CA LEU A 159 1.67 -2.44 -2.85
C LEU A 159 0.67 -2.40 -1.70
N LEU A 160 0.93 -1.58 -0.69
CA LEU A 160 0.09 -1.37 0.49
C LEU A 160 -0.55 0.01 0.45
N LEU A 161 -1.88 0.07 0.49
CA LEU A 161 -2.64 1.31 0.36
C LEU A 161 -3.56 1.50 1.58
N ASP A 162 -3.24 2.45 2.47
CA ASP A 162 -4.04 2.75 3.67
C ASP A 162 -5.06 3.86 3.36
N ASP A 163 -6.34 3.48 3.28
CA ASP A 163 -7.48 4.33 2.90
C ASP A 163 -7.18 5.24 1.67
N PRO A 164 -6.71 4.64 0.57
CA PRO A 164 -6.26 5.42 -0.58
C PRO A 164 -7.42 6.17 -1.22
N LEU A 165 -7.10 7.31 -1.85
CA LEU A 165 -8.01 8.03 -2.74
C LEU A 165 -9.22 8.67 -2.05
N ALA A 166 -9.16 8.87 -0.74
CA ALA A 166 -10.23 9.50 0.04
C ALA A 166 -10.59 10.93 -0.43
N SER A 167 -9.65 11.60 -1.11
CA SER A 167 -9.80 12.96 -1.64
C SER A 167 -9.95 13.02 -3.16
N VAL A 168 -10.07 11.87 -3.84
CA VAL A 168 -10.09 11.77 -5.30
C VAL A 168 -11.48 11.37 -5.78
N GLY A 169 -11.93 11.94 -6.91
CA GLY A 169 -13.22 11.61 -7.50
C GLY A 169 -13.31 10.17 -8.04
N THR A 170 -14.52 9.65 -8.17
CA THR A 170 -14.79 8.23 -8.48
C THR A 170 -14.16 7.75 -9.80
N VAL A 171 -14.28 8.55 -10.87
CA VAL A 171 -13.72 8.21 -12.19
C VAL A 171 -12.19 8.13 -12.14
N GLU A 172 -11.58 9.12 -11.52
CA GLU A 172 -10.12 9.17 -11.37
C GLU A 172 -9.61 8.04 -10.46
N THR A 173 -10.38 7.69 -9.42
CA THR A 173 -10.08 6.55 -8.55
C THR A 173 -9.92 5.25 -9.36
N GLY A 174 -10.86 4.93 -10.26
CA GLY A 174 -10.77 3.73 -11.11
C GLY A 174 -9.52 3.70 -11.98
N ARG A 175 -9.19 4.84 -12.61
CA ARG A 175 -7.95 4.99 -13.42
C ARG A 175 -6.69 4.76 -12.57
N LEU A 176 -6.62 5.37 -11.40
CA LEU A 176 -5.45 5.26 -10.51
C LEU A 176 -5.26 3.84 -9.97
N ILE A 177 -6.35 3.15 -9.64
CA ILE A 177 -6.30 1.73 -9.23
C ILE A 177 -5.76 0.86 -10.37
N ALA A 178 -6.25 1.06 -11.60
CA ALA A 178 -5.74 0.34 -12.77
C ALA A 178 -4.24 0.57 -12.98
N LEU A 179 -3.76 1.81 -12.81
CA LEU A 179 -2.33 2.12 -12.86
C LEU A 179 -1.56 1.42 -11.72
N CYS A 180 -2.08 1.43 -10.51
CA CYS A 180 -1.45 0.72 -9.38
C CYS A 180 -1.30 -0.77 -9.68
N ARG A 181 -2.33 -1.42 -10.23
CA ARG A 181 -2.28 -2.83 -10.66
C ARG A 181 -1.31 -3.07 -11.80
N HIS A 182 -1.17 -2.11 -12.73
CA HIS A 182 -0.21 -2.22 -13.83
C HIS A 182 1.25 -2.18 -13.36
N PHE A 183 1.56 -1.31 -12.40
CA PHE A 183 2.93 -1.11 -11.91
C PHE A 183 3.34 -2.04 -10.76
N ALA A 184 2.38 -2.59 -10.02
CA ALA A 184 2.62 -3.46 -8.88
C ALA A 184 2.07 -4.87 -9.13
N GLY A 185 2.80 -5.90 -8.67
CA GLY A 185 2.36 -7.28 -8.83
C GLY A 185 1.13 -7.62 -8.00
N THR A 186 1.11 -7.25 -6.72
CA THR A 186 0.02 -7.53 -5.78
C THR A 186 -0.35 -6.25 -5.03
N VAL A 187 -1.64 -6.04 -4.81
CA VAL A 187 -2.15 -4.85 -4.09
C VAL A 187 -2.97 -5.28 -2.87
N ILE A 188 -2.72 -4.67 -1.73
CA ILE A 188 -3.56 -4.76 -0.54
C ILE A 188 -3.97 -3.35 -0.15
N ALA A 189 -5.28 -3.08 -0.18
CA ALA A 189 -5.83 -1.82 0.28
C ALA A 189 -6.66 -2.01 1.55
N THR A 190 -6.49 -1.13 2.53
CA THR A 190 -7.44 -1.02 3.65
C THR A 190 -8.36 0.17 3.41
N THR A 191 -9.61 0.08 3.86
CA THR A 191 -10.55 1.19 3.85
C THR A 191 -11.56 1.06 4.98
N HIS A 192 -11.96 2.18 5.58
CA HIS A 192 -13.04 2.20 6.58
C HIS A 192 -14.38 2.60 5.96
N ARG A 193 -14.39 3.05 4.71
CA ARG A 193 -15.57 3.52 3.99
C ARG A 193 -16.10 2.45 3.05
N ARG A 194 -17.39 2.53 2.70
CA ARG A 194 -17.93 1.80 1.56
C ARG A 194 -17.42 2.48 0.29
N ASN A 195 -16.36 1.96 -0.29
CA ASN A 195 -15.79 2.45 -1.54
C ASN A 195 -16.08 1.44 -2.65
N THR A 196 -17.19 1.65 -3.37
CA THR A 196 -17.63 0.75 -4.44
C THR A 196 -16.57 0.57 -5.52
N VAL A 197 -15.85 1.65 -5.86
CA VAL A 197 -14.81 1.57 -6.91
C VAL A 197 -13.65 0.68 -6.49
N LEU A 198 -13.21 0.74 -5.22
CA LEU A 198 -12.20 -0.18 -4.71
C LEU A 198 -12.70 -1.63 -4.78
N TYR A 199 -13.94 -1.87 -4.37
CA TYR A 199 -14.51 -3.22 -4.33
C TYR A 199 -14.72 -3.80 -5.74
N GLU A 200 -15.21 -3.01 -6.69
CA GLU A 200 -15.42 -3.44 -8.08
C GLU A 200 -14.11 -3.81 -8.80
N ASN A 201 -12.98 -3.25 -8.37
CA ASN A 201 -11.66 -3.52 -8.95
C ASN A 201 -10.86 -4.57 -8.17
N ALA A 202 -11.33 -5.01 -7.00
CA ALA A 202 -10.68 -6.03 -6.20
C ALA A 202 -10.97 -7.43 -6.72
N ASP A 203 -10.01 -8.33 -6.58
CA ASP A 203 -10.22 -9.76 -6.80
C ASP A 203 -10.93 -10.37 -5.60
N ASP A 204 -10.58 -9.92 -4.38
CA ASP A 204 -11.19 -10.33 -3.13
C ASP A 204 -11.45 -9.14 -2.20
N VAL A 205 -12.54 -9.24 -1.42
CA VAL A 205 -12.88 -8.29 -0.36
C VAL A 205 -13.01 -9.02 0.96
N ALA A 206 -12.39 -8.51 1.99
CA ALA A 206 -12.50 -9.03 3.35
C ALA A 206 -13.03 -7.97 4.31
N LEU A 207 -13.72 -8.42 5.34
CA LEU A 207 -14.18 -7.60 6.45
C LEU A 207 -13.35 -7.96 7.69
N TRP A 208 -12.81 -6.93 8.36
CA TRP A 208 -12.09 -7.12 9.58
C TRP A 208 -12.52 -6.08 10.62
N ASP A 209 -13.25 -6.56 11.60
CA ASP A 209 -13.84 -5.77 12.68
C ASP A 209 -13.67 -6.48 14.04
N GLU A 210 -14.41 -6.04 15.05
CA GLU A 210 -14.38 -6.62 16.40
C GLU A 210 -14.84 -8.09 16.45
N SER A 211 -15.61 -8.56 15.47
CA SER A 211 -16.03 -9.97 15.36
C SER A 211 -15.00 -10.86 14.68
N GLY A 212 -13.88 -10.30 14.22
CA GLY A 212 -12.78 -11.00 13.59
C GLY A 212 -12.65 -10.72 12.10
N TYR A 213 -11.72 -11.43 11.46
CA TYR A 213 -11.49 -11.38 10.02
C TYR A 213 -12.44 -12.36 9.32
N ARG A 214 -13.08 -11.89 8.27
CA ARG A 214 -14.00 -12.71 7.44
C ARG A 214 -13.74 -12.40 5.97
N ASP A 215 -13.56 -13.43 5.19
CA ASP A 215 -13.59 -13.30 3.74
C ASP A 215 -15.03 -13.01 3.30
N ALA A 216 -15.22 -11.95 2.55
CA ALA A 216 -16.52 -11.58 1.99
C ALA A 216 -16.71 -12.09 0.55
N GLY A 217 -15.71 -12.80 0.00
CA GLY A 217 -15.73 -13.39 -1.33
C GLY A 217 -15.55 -12.39 -2.46
N HIS A 218 -15.66 -12.86 -3.69
CA HIS A 218 -15.53 -12.05 -4.91
C HIS A 218 -16.45 -10.84 -4.89
N ALA A 219 -15.89 -9.67 -5.11
CA ALA A 219 -16.43 -8.35 -4.79
C ALA A 219 -17.76 -7.95 -5.49
N ALA A 220 -18.21 -8.68 -6.48
CA ALA A 220 -19.26 -8.19 -7.39
C ALA A 220 -20.69 -8.25 -6.86
N GLY A 221 -20.98 -8.83 -5.69
CA GLY A 221 -22.38 -9.05 -5.31
C GLY A 221 -22.80 -8.94 -3.84
N GLN A 222 -21.89 -8.96 -2.87
CA GLN A 222 -22.30 -9.19 -1.47
C GLN A 222 -22.02 -8.05 -0.47
N VAL A 223 -21.36 -6.98 -0.84
CA VAL A 223 -21.05 -5.86 0.09
C VAL A 223 -22.12 -4.76 0.08
N ALA A 224 -23.21 -4.96 -0.64
CA ALA A 224 -24.30 -4.00 -0.79
C ALA A 224 -25.44 -4.13 0.25
N SER A 225 -25.37 -5.08 1.19
CA SER A 225 -26.40 -5.25 2.24
C SER A 225 -25.87 -4.87 3.63
#